data_bf9cba4b1939a30dfdbfb3fee0292548
#
_entry.id   bf9cba4b1939a30dfdbfb3fee0292548
#
_cell.length_a   1.000
_cell.length_b   1.000
_cell.length_c   1.000
_cell.angle_alpha   90.00
_cell.angle_beta   90.00
_cell.angle_gamma   90.00
#
_symmetry.space_group_name_H-M   'P 1'
#
loop_
_entity.id
_entity.type
_entity.pdbx_description
1 polymer ?
#
loop_
_entity_poly.entity_id
_entity_poly.type
_entity_poly.pdbx_seq_one_letter_code
_entity_poly.pdbx_strand_id
1 'polypeptide(L)'
;MNNPNHRLSPPKVAGAFLAGIIMVAQMSPAYSQATADERNTIEVFKRAAAGVVHVKAVRVVATEVGDAVAGQGTGSGFLIDQAGHVLTNYHVVGGSSDVKLLLGGGRTFDARLVGTAPAFDIALFKAETGGAAGTDLLPLPLGDSDKLEIGQKVLAIGNPLGLHNTLTTGVLSGLSRDIPGAPVGLGQAFLQTDAAINPGNSGGPLLDSSGNVIGINAVVARDGQNIGFAIPINFVKKILPELISMGHVYQPALGFSALPIPPGMATLLGLSVHSGLLVQEVAEGSPAGIAGLRAGGRMIPMNDTVYVLGGDVLTAVNGKSVTSPHDLTVFLLGSKPGDRIQLTVVRGGERRTLVLTLPPMHF
;
A
#
# COMPACT_ATOMS: atom_id res chain seq x y z
N MET A 1 -59.46 -12.19 -103.73
CA MET A 1 -58.66 -11.23 -104.49
C MET A 1 -58.23 -10.14 -103.56
N ASN A 2 -56.97 -9.94 -103.43
CA ASN A 2 -56.23 -8.77 -102.97
C ASN A 2 -56.12 -8.49 -101.45
N ASN A 3 -54.95 -8.73 -101.07
CA ASN A 3 -54.07 -8.09 -100.08
C ASN A 3 -54.14 -6.55 -100.19
N PRO A 4 -53.77 -5.72 -99.22
CA PRO A 4 -52.42 -5.73 -98.66
C PRO A 4 -52.34 -5.25 -97.15
N ASN A 5 -51.25 -5.67 -96.64
CA ASN A 5 -50.43 -5.19 -95.53
C ASN A 5 -50.59 -3.76 -95.08
N HIS A 6 -50.93 -3.55 -93.78
CA HIS A 6 -50.56 -2.36 -93.04
C HIS A 6 -49.70 -2.80 -91.83
N ARG A 7 -48.44 -2.53 -91.91
CA ARG A 7 -47.57 -2.58 -90.76
C ARG A 7 -47.75 -1.37 -89.96
N LEU A 8 -48.20 -1.54 -88.74
CA LEU A 8 -48.22 -0.52 -87.68
C LEU A 8 -46.90 -0.66 -86.93
N SER A 9 -46.12 0.42 -86.97
CA SER A 9 -44.86 0.54 -86.16
C SER A 9 -45.21 0.72 -84.68
N PRO A 10 -44.49 0.07 -83.74
CA PRO A 10 -44.70 0.25 -82.31
C PRO A 10 -44.14 1.58 -81.82
N PRO A 11 -44.80 2.22 -80.82
CA PRO A 11 -44.28 3.49 -80.25
C PRO A 11 -42.98 3.25 -79.48
N LYS A 12 -42.05 4.14 -79.69
CA LYS A 12 -40.78 4.22 -78.89
C LYS A 12 -41.14 4.69 -77.47
N VAL A 13 -41.20 3.79 -76.51
CA VAL A 13 -41.18 4.09 -75.08
C VAL A 13 -39.77 4.43 -74.70
N ALA A 14 -39.50 5.73 -74.46
CA ALA A 14 -38.24 6.17 -73.87
C ALA A 14 -38.25 5.77 -72.37
N GLY A 15 -37.62 4.63 -72.08
CA GLY A 15 -37.39 4.20 -70.70
C GLY A 15 -36.31 5.08 -70.06
N ALA A 16 -36.71 5.99 -69.21
CA ALA A 16 -35.79 6.67 -68.32
C ALA A 16 -35.30 5.66 -67.24
N PHE A 17 -34.12 5.10 -67.44
CA PHE A 17 -33.44 4.34 -66.40
C PHE A 17 -32.98 5.36 -65.31
N LEU A 18 -33.74 5.46 -64.22
CA LEU A 18 -33.31 6.08 -62.99
C LEU A 18 -32.26 5.17 -62.34
N ALA A 19 -30.98 5.44 -62.59
CA ALA A 19 -29.87 4.79 -61.89
C ALA A 19 -29.91 5.30 -60.43
N GLY A 20 -30.64 4.58 -59.57
CA GLY A 20 -30.55 4.76 -58.11
C GLY A 20 -29.17 4.32 -57.68
N ILE A 21 -28.27 5.27 -57.46
CA ILE A 21 -27.02 5.04 -56.74
C ILE A 21 -27.41 4.74 -55.28
N ILE A 22 -27.46 3.43 -54.98
CA ILE A 22 -27.51 2.98 -53.57
C ILE A 22 -26.12 3.27 -53.02
N MET A 23 -26.00 4.40 -52.33
CA MET A 23 -24.84 4.74 -51.51
C MET A 23 -24.86 3.79 -50.30
N VAL A 24 -24.27 2.61 -50.43
CA VAL A 24 -23.98 1.75 -49.31
C VAL A 24 -22.92 2.50 -48.53
N ALA A 25 -23.33 3.24 -47.51
CA ALA A 25 -22.45 3.75 -46.49
C ALA A 25 -21.73 2.54 -45.87
N GLN A 26 -20.52 2.32 -46.28
CA GLN A 26 -19.62 1.38 -45.59
C GLN A 26 -19.50 1.93 -44.17
N MET A 27 -20.33 1.43 -43.26
CA MET A 27 -20.07 1.53 -41.83
C MET A 27 -18.82 0.70 -41.60
N SER A 28 -17.66 1.34 -41.74
CA SER A 28 -16.44 0.82 -41.14
C SER A 28 -16.81 0.54 -39.67
N PRO A 29 -16.54 -0.65 -39.14
CA PRO A 29 -16.71 -0.87 -37.72
C PRO A 29 -15.87 0.22 -37.05
N ALA A 30 -16.53 1.13 -36.38
CA ALA A 30 -15.85 2.10 -35.53
C ALA A 30 -15.17 1.27 -34.44
N TYR A 31 -13.96 0.82 -34.70
CA TYR A 31 -13.06 0.42 -33.62
C TYR A 31 -13.00 1.65 -32.72
N SER A 32 -13.68 1.56 -31.58
CA SER A 32 -13.66 2.61 -30.56
C SER A 32 -12.20 2.97 -30.30
N GLN A 33 -11.77 4.12 -30.76
CA GLN A 33 -10.43 4.59 -30.42
C GLN A 33 -10.42 4.79 -28.91
N ALA A 34 -9.43 4.19 -28.24
CA ALA A 34 -9.29 4.33 -26.81
C ALA A 34 -9.38 5.82 -26.40
N THR A 35 -10.15 6.10 -25.38
CA THR A 35 -10.23 7.43 -24.78
C THR A 35 -8.86 7.89 -24.26
N ALA A 36 -8.71 9.15 -23.91
CA ALA A 36 -7.46 9.63 -23.31
C ALA A 36 -7.14 8.91 -22.00
N ASP A 37 -8.16 8.59 -21.21
CA ASP A 37 -8.01 7.86 -19.96
C ASP A 37 -7.60 6.40 -20.17
N GLU A 38 -8.21 5.71 -21.14
CA GLU A 38 -7.82 4.35 -21.50
C GLU A 38 -6.38 4.30 -22.05
N ARG A 39 -5.99 5.25 -22.88
CA ARG A 39 -4.61 5.35 -23.38
C ARG A 39 -3.62 5.53 -22.23
N ASN A 40 -3.92 6.43 -21.29
CA ASN A 40 -3.10 6.62 -20.10
C ASN A 40 -2.96 5.31 -19.30
N THR A 41 -4.06 4.62 -19.04
CA THR A 41 -4.07 3.32 -18.33
C THR A 41 -3.18 2.30 -19.03
N ILE A 42 -3.33 2.15 -20.36
CA ILE A 42 -2.56 1.22 -21.17
C ILE A 42 -1.06 1.56 -21.16
N GLU A 43 -0.71 2.83 -21.28
CA GLU A 43 0.68 3.29 -21.29
C GLU A 43 1.36 3.09 -19.95
N VAL A 44 0.70 3.47 -18.85
CA VAL A 44 1.23 3.25 -17.49
C VAL A 44 1.44 1.76 -17.24
N PHE A 45 0.45 0.92 -17.56
CA PHE A 45 0.57 -0.53 -17.40
C PHE A 45 1.74 -1.10 -18.20
N LYS A 46 1.87 -0.77 -19.48
CA LYS A 46 2.97 -1.27 -20.34
C LYS A 46 4.35 -0.91 -19.79
N ARG A 47 4.51 0.31 -19.24
CA ARG A 47 5.79 0.75 -18.67
C ARG A 47 6.07 0.07 -17.33
N ALA A 48 5.07 -0.02 -16.47
CA ALA A 48 5.25 -0.50 -15.10
C ALA A 48 5.31 -2.03 -14.99
N ALA A 49 4.62 -2.75 -15.88
CA ALA A 49 4.48 -4.20 -15.83
C ALA A 49 5.82 -4.95 -15.77
N ALA A 50 6.86 -4.44 -16.45
CA ALA A 50 8.17 -5.07 -16.47
C ALA A 50 8.95 -4.93 -15.14
N GLY A 51 8.59 -3.93 -14.32
CA GLY A 51 9.17 -3.72 -12.98
C GLY A 51 8.43 -4.47 -11.87
N VAL A 52 7.25 -5.06 -12.17
CA VAL A 52 6.47 -5.84 -11.22
C VAL A 52 6.89 -7.29 -11.27
N VAL A 53 7.09 -7.91 -10.12
CA VAL A 53 7.54 -9.29 -9.98
C VAL A 53 6.50 -10.12 -9.23
N HIS A 54 6.42 -11.40 -9.58
CA HIS A 54 5.76 -12.40 -8.75
C HIS A 54 6.74 -12.85 -7.65
N VAL A 55 6.28 -12.85 -6.42
CA VAL A 55 7.02 -13.30 -5.24
C VAL A 55 6.50 -14.67 -4.84
N LYS A 56 7.35 -15.69 -4.94
CA LYS A 56 7.06 -17.04 -4.45
C LYS A 56 7.94 -17.33 -3.26
N ALA A 57 7.32 -17.56 -2.12
CA ALA A 57 7.98 -17.83 -0.85
C ALA A 57 7.67 -19.25 -0.40
N VAL A 58 8.68 -20.00 0.00
CA VAL A 58 8.55 -21.37 0.49
C VAL A 58 8.91 -21.39 1.96
N ARG A 59 7.99 -21.87 2.78
CA ARG A 59 8.24 -22.13 4.21
C ARG A 59 8.57 -23.59 4.40
N VAL A 60 9.77 -23.86 4.91
CA VAL A 60 10.21 -25.19 5.27
C VAL A 60 10.17 -25.28 6.80
N VAL A 61 9.53 -26.30 7.34
CA VAL A 61 9.50 -26.59 8.77
C VAL A 61 10.24 -27.89 8.97
N ALA A 62 11.22 -27.90 9.87
CA ALA A 62 11.89 -29.12 10.30
C ALA A 62 10.87 -29.98 11.09
N THR A 63 10.73 -31.24 10.69
CA THR A 63 9.91 -32.24 11.37
C THR A 63 10.78 -33.39 11.89
N GLU A 64 10.27 -34.21 12.76
CA GLU A 64 11.00 -35.38 13.28
C GLU A 64 11.41 -36.40 12.20
N VAL A 65 10.79 -36.32 11.01
CA VAL A 65 11.03 -37.23 9.87
C VAL A 65 11.91 -36.55 8.79
N GLY A 66 12.29 -35.28 8.97
CA GLY A 66 13.03 -34.48 8.03
C GLY A 66 12.33 -33.16 7.71
N ASP A 67 12.88 -32.39 6.77
CA ASP A 67 12.29 -31.13 6.35
C ASP A 67 11.02 -31.37 5.53
N ALA A 68 9.95 -30.69 5.89
CA ALA A 68 8.69 -30.68 5.15
C ALA A 68 8.31 -29.27 4.73
N VAL A 69 7.76 -29.11 3.53
CA VAL A 69 7.19 -27.83 3.08
C VAL A 69 5.91 -27.56 3.87
N ALA A 70 5.95 -26.60 4.78
CA ALA A 70 4.83 -26.25 5.65
C ALA A 70 3.83 -25.29 4.98
N GLY A 71 4.21 -24.63 3.88
CA GLY A 71 3.34 -23.72 3.16
C GLY A 71 4.07 -22.95 2.07
N GLN A 72 3.29 -22.34 1.21
CA GLN A 72 3.79 -21.41 0.18
C GLN A 72 3.09 -20.07 0.36
N GLY A 73 3.89 -19.00 0.45
CA GLY A 73 3.43 -17.63 0.29
C GLY A 73 3.50 -17.26 -1.18
N THR A 74 2.50 -16.55 -1.66
CA THR A 74 2.48 -16.00 -3.01
C THR A 74 1.95 -14.58 -2.98
N GLY A 75 2.58 -13.71 -3.72
CA GLY A 75 2.21 -12.32 -3.83
C GLY A 75 2.95 -11.61 -4.95
N SER A 76 3.00 -10.32 -4.87
CA SER A 76 3.70 -9.47 -5.81
C SER A 76 4.80 -8.66 -5.12
N GLY A 77 5.68 -8.11 -5.91
CA GLY A 77 6.67 -7.12 -5.51
C GLY A 77 6.99 -6.21 -6.69
N PHE A 78 7.87 -5.26 -6.49
CA PHE A 78 8.36 -4.42 -7.57
C PHE A 78 9.79 -3.96 -7.35
N LEU A 79 10.50 -3.80 -8.44
CA LEU A 79 11.87 -3.29 -8.48
C LEU A 79 11.89 -1.80 -8.15
N ILE A 80 12.84 -1.36 -7.31
CA ILE A 80 12.99 0.04 -6.91
C ILE A 80 14.29 0.68 -7.40
N ASP A 81 15.26 -0.13 -7.83
CA ASP A 81 16.54 0.35 -8.37
C ASP A 81 17.19 -0.64 -9.33
N GLN A 82 18.25 -0.20 -10.00
CA GLN A 82 19.05 -1.00 -10.92
C GLN A 82 19.93 -2.05 -10.21
N ALA A 83 20.09 -1.94 -8.88
CA ALA A 83 20.81 -2.94 -8.10
C ALA A 83 19.98 -4.21 -7.86
N GLY A 84 18.69 -4.20 -8.26
CA GLY A 84 17.77 -5.32 -8.16
C GLY A 84 17.07 -5.42 -6.81
N HIS A 85 16.96 -4.32 -6.07
CA HIS A 85 16.15 -4.31 -4.86
C HIS A 85 14.66 -4.39 -5.21
N VAL A 86 13.96 -5.28 -4.48
CA VAL A 86 12.53 -5.56 -4.63
C VAL A 86 11.82 -5.33 -3.31
N LEU A 87 10.80 -4.46 -3.32
CA LEU A 87 9.87 -4.28 -2.21
C LEU A 87 8.69 -5.24 -2.35
N THR A 88 8.24 -5.78 -1.22
CA THR A 88 7.01 -6.57 -1.07
C THR A 88 6.47 -6.45 0.35
N ASN A 89 5.31 -7.03 0.63
CA ASN A 89 4.81 -7.13 2.00
C ASN A 89 5.51 -8.23 2.79
N TYR A 90 5.69 -7.99 4.11
CA TYR A 90 6.27 -8.98 5.00
C TYR A 90 5.38 -10.22 5.13
N HIS A 91 4.04 -10.08 5.20
CA HIS A 91 3.13 -11.21 5.31
C HIS A 91 3.19 -12.19 4.11
N VAL A 92 3.64 -11.73 2.94
CA VAL A 92 3.86 -12.58 1.74
C VAL A 92 5.04 -13.52 1.96
N VAL A 93 6.07 -13.08 2.67
CA VAL A 93 7.37 -13.78 2.77
C VAL A 93 7.72 -14.20 4.21
N GLY A 94 7.00 -13.74 5.20
CA GLY A 94 7.34 -13.95 6.61
C GLY A 94 7.51 -15.42 7.00
N GLY A 95 8.66 -15.74 7.60
CA GLY A 95 9.04 -17.08 8.01
C GLY A 95 9.39 -18.03 6.85
N SER A 96 9.64 -17.50 5.65
CA SER A 96 10.09 -18.30 4.51
C SER A 96 11.60 -18.45 4.51
N SER A 97 12.07 -19.66 4.18
CA SER A 97 13.49 -19.99 4.05
C SER A 97 14.03 -19.79 2.64
N ASP A 98 13.15 -19.82 1.64
CA ASP A 98 13.49 -19.64 0.22
C ASP A 98 12.47 -18.71 -0.45
N VAL A 99 12.97 -17.70 -1.14
CA VAL A 99 12.15 -16.74 -1.89
C VAL A 99 12.67 -16.63 -3.31
N LYS A 100 11.77 -16.77 -4.26
CA LYS A 100 12.05 -16.62 -5.70
C LYS A 100 11.24 -15.47 -6.28
N LEU A 101 11.87 -14.72 -7.16
CA LEU A 101 11.30 -13.59 -7.87
C LEU A 101 11.16 -13.96 -9.36
N LEU A 102 9.94 -13.99 -9.87
CA LEU A 102 9.68 -14.18 -11.27
C LEU A 102 9.34 -12.82 -11.89
N LEU A 103 10.25 -12.34 -12.75
CA LEU A 103 10.10 -11.09 -13.48
C LEU A 103 9.28 -11.28 -14.74
N GLY A 104 8.75 -10.19 -15.27
CA GLY A 104 8.14 -10.17 -16.59
C GLY A 104 9.06 -10.81 -17.66
N GLY A 105 8.49 -11.62 -18.55
CA GLY A 105 9.26 -12.40 -19.53
C GLY A 105 9.72 -13.78 -19.04
N GLY A 106 9.28 -14.24 -17.87
CA GLY A 106 9.47 -15.62 -17.39
C GLY A 106 10.81 -15.90 -16.72
N ARG A 107 11.64 -14.89 -16.47
CA ARG A 107 12.93 -15.05 -15.78
C ARG A 107 12.73 -15.17 -14.28
N THR A 108 13.26 -16.22 -13.68
CA THR A 108 13.24 -16.46 -12.23
C THR A 108 14.60 -16.21 -11.64
N PHE A 109 14.65 -15.50 -10.53
CA PHE A 109 15.85 -15.23 -9.75
C PHE A 109 15.65 -15.69 -8.30
N ASP A 110 16.69 -16.21 -7.71
CA ASP A 110 16.74 -16.35 -6.25
C ASP A 110 16.78 -14.97 -5.61
N ALA A 111 16.18 -14.85 -4.47
CA ALA A 111 16.08 -13.57 -3.76
C ALA A 111 16.82 -13.64 -2.42
N ARG A 112 17.83 -12.79 -2.25
CA ARG A 112 18.48 -12.61 -0.96
C ARG A 112 17.72 -11.58 -0.13
N LEU A 113 17.42 -11.93 1.10
CA LEU A 113 16.81 -11.00 2.05
C LEU A 113 17.81 -9.86 2.34
N VAL A 114 17.37 -8.62 2.18
CA VAL A 114 18.12 -7.41 2.56
C VAL A 114 17.65 -6.93 3.92
N GLY A 115 16.34 -6.88 4.15
CA GLY A 115 15.82 -6.48 5.45
C GLY A 115 14.30 -6.66 5.56
N THR A 116 13.81 -6.65 6.80
CA THR A 116 12.38 -6.74 7.11
C THR A 116 11.97 -5.71 8.15
N ALA A 117 10.73 -5.27 8.05
CA ALA A 117 10.04 -4.44 9.02
C ALA A 117 8.63 -5.01 9.27
N PRO A 118 8.51 -6.09 10.07
CA PRO A 118 7.24 -6.82 10.27
C PRO A 118 6.11 -5.94 10.80
N ALA A 119 6.41 -5.03 11.73
CA ALA A 119 5.43 -4.10 12.28
C ALA A 119 4.89 -3.10 11.26
N PHE A 120 5.51 -3.00 10.10
CA PHE A 120 5.10 -2.14 8.98
C PHE A 120 4.70 -2.95 7.75
N ASP A 121 4.69 -4.27 7.90
CA ASP A 121 4.38 -5.20 6.81
C ASP A 121 5.23 -4.99 5.54
N ILE A 122 6.53 -4.70 5.71
CA ILE A 122 7.48 -4.46 4.62
C ILE A 122 8.61 -5.49 4.65
N ALA A 123 8.99 -5.98 3.48
CA ALA A 123 10.20 -6.77 3.24
C ALA A 123 10.93 -6.25 2.01
N LEU A 124 12.26 -6.23 2.11
CA LEU A 124 13.17 -5.82 1.04
C LEU A 124 14.06 -7.00 0.68
N PHE A 125 14.03 -7.38 -0.58
CA PHE A 125 14.88 -8.41 -1.16
C PHE A 125 15.80 -7.84 -2.23
N LYS A 126 16.84 -8.58 -2.55
CA LYS A 126 17.69 -8.33 -3.71
C LYS A 126 17.65 -9.55 -4.62
N ALA A 127 17.31 -9.34 -5.89
CA ALA A 127 17.37 -10.36 -6.92
C ALA A 127 18.83 -10.75 -7.18
N GLU A 128 19.13 -12.05 -7.11
CA GLU A 128 20.45 -12.60 -7.42
C GLU A 128 20.59 -12.83 -8.93
N THR A 129 21.02 -11.79 -9.64
CA THR A 129 21.04 -11.78 -11.12
C THR A 129 22.27 -12.45 -11.74
N GLY A 130 23.21 -12.99 -10.92
CA GLY A 130 24.38 -13.72 -11.40
C GLY A 130 25.35 -12.90 -12.24
N GLY A 131 25.35 -11.57 -12.14
CA GLY A 131 26.18 -10.69 -12.96
C GLY A 131 25.61 -10.37 -14.35
N ALA A 132 24.48 -10.99 -14.78
CA ALA A 132 23.69 -10.55 -15.92
C ALA A 132 22.97 -9.21 -15.58
N ALA A 133 23.59 -8.47 -14.72
CA ALA A 133 22.99 -7.36 -14.02
C ALA A 133 22.74 -6.17 -14.95
N GLY A 134 21.61 -5.58 -14.75
CA GLY A 134 21.41 -4.14 -14.87
C GLY A 134 20.79 -3.64 -16.15
N THR A 135 20.94 -4.28 -17.30
CA THR A 135 20.39 -3.73 -18.55
C THR A 135 18.91 -4.03 -18.77
N ASP A 136 18.39 -5.06 -18.10
CA ASP A 136 17.01 -5.51 -18.30
C ASP A 136 16.09 -5.32 -17.08
N LEU A 137 16.61 -4.78 -15.97
CA LEU A 137 15.79 -4.44 -14.82
C LEU A 137 15.16 -3.07 -15.05
N LEU A 138 13.85 -3.00 -14.90
CA LEU A 138 13.08 -1.77 -15.10
C LEU A 138 12.45 -1.34 -13.74
N PRO A 139 13.22 -0.62 -12.89
CA PRO A 139 12.72 -0.16 -11.61
C PRO A 139 11.59 0.86 -11.80
N LEU A 140 10.64 0.84 -10.88
CA LEU A 140 9.54 1.78 -10.85
C LEU A 140 9.93 3.06 -10.11
N PRO A 141 9.61 4.23 -10.65
CA PRO A 141 9.86 5.48 -9.95
C PRO A 141 8.99 5.59 -8.70
N LEU A 142 9.59 5.95 -7.56
CA LEU A 142 8.88 6.19 -6.31
C LEU A 142 8.32 7.61 -6.28
N GLY A 143 6.99 7.72 -6.23
CA GLY A 143 6.24 8.98 -6.21
C GLY A 143 6.27 9.71 -4.86
N ASP A 144 5.29 10.57 -4.62
CA ASP A 144 5.15 11.38 -3.40
C ASP A 144 3.74 11.19 -2.82
N SER A 145 3.61 10.33 -1.79
CA SER A 145 2.32 10.03 -1.18
C SER A 145 1.79 11.12 -0.24
N ASP A 146 2.59 12.15 0.08
CA ASP A 146 2.15 13.24 0.94
C ASP A 146 1.40 14.34 0.14
N LYS A 147 1.44 14.27 -1.22
CA LYS A 147 0.77 15.23 -2.12
C LYS A 147 -0.47 14.66 -2.80
N LEU A 148 -0.98 13.55 -2.31
CA LEU A 148 -2.13 12.89 -2.90
C LEU A 148 -3.44 13.57 -2.52
N GLU A 149 -4.40 13.54 -3.44
CA GLU A 149 -5.75 14.06 -3.25
C GLU A 149 -6.79 12.95 -3.49
N ILE A 150 -7.87 12.96 -2.70
CA ILE A 150 -8.99 12.04 -2.89
C ILE A 150 -9.62 12.28 -4.26
N GLY A 151 -9.90 11.20 -4.98
CA GLY A 151 -10.42 11.23 -6.35
C GLY A 151 -9.35 11.08 -7.43
N GLN A 152 -8.06 11.15 -7.10
CA GLN A 152 -6.99 10.85 -8.05
C GLN A 152 -7.08 9.41 -8.53
N LYS A 153 -6.90 9.21 -9.84
CA LYS A 153 -6.85 7.88 -10.45
C LYS A 153 -5.64 7.11 -9.93
N VAL A 154 -5.87 5.83 -9.62
CA VAL A 154 -4.83 4.90 -9.23
C VAL A 154 -4.91 3.60 -10.03
N LEU A 155 -3.74 2.95 -10.17
CA LEU A 155 -3.59 1.67 -10.86
C LEU A 155 -2.87 0.70 -9.91
N ALA A 156 -3.51 -0.40 -9.57
CA ALA A 156 -2.87 -1.47 -8.80
C ALA A 156 -2.42 -2.57 -9.76
N ILE A 157 -1.15 -2.94 -9.70
CA ILE A 157 -0.58 -4.00 -10.51
C ILE A 157 -0.09 -5.13 -9.60
N GLY A 158 -0.34 -6.37 -10.03
CA GLY A 158 0.19 -7.56 -9.39
C GLY A 158 0.48 -8.68 -10.39
N ASN A 159 1.14 -9.70 -9.90
CA ASN A 159 1.43 -10.92 -10.66
C ASN A 159 1.07 -12.16 -9.82
N PRO A 160 -0.23 -12.41 -9.60
CA PRO A 160 -0.70 -13.38 -8.60
C PRO A 160 -0.26 -14.81 -8.84
N LEU A 161 -0.07 -15.21 -10.09
CA LEU A 161 0.24 -16.59 -10.46
C LEU A 161 1.60 -16.75 -11.18
N GLY A 162 2.35 -15.66 -11.33
CA GLY A 162 3.59 -15.67 -12.09
C GLY A 162 3.41 -15.85 -13.59
N LEU A 163 2.19 -15.89 -14.09
CA LEU A 163 1.88 -16.07 -15.51
C LEU A 163 1.88 -14.74 -16.25
N HIS A 164 1.07 -13.80 -15.79
CA HIS A 164 0.95 -12.47 -16.37
C HIS A 164 0.58 -11.46 -15.28
N ASN A 165 1.02 -10.22 -15.48
CA ASN A 165 0.62 -9.12 -14.62
C ASN A 165 -0.88 -8.85 -14.79
N THR A 166 -1.56 -8.61 -13.66
CA THR A 166 -2.94 -8.17 -13.61
C THR A 166 -2.99 -6.70 -13.26
N LEU A 167 -3.96 -6.00 -13.81
CA LEU A 167 -4.21 -4.58 -13.57
C LEU A 167 -5.61 -4.39 -13.02
N THR A 168 -5.73 -3.61 -11.96
CA THR A 168 -7.00 -3.04 -11.53
C THR A 168 -6.86 -1.53 -11.43
N THR A 169 -7.93 -0.80 -11.73
CA THR A 169 -7.95 0.66 -11.69
C THR A 169 -9.07 1.14 -10.78
N GLY A 170 -8.87 2.28 -10.19
CA GLY A 170 -9.83 2.95 -9.34
C GLY A 170 -9.39 4.37 -9.03
N VAL A 171 -9.88 4.89 -7.93
CA VAL A 171 -9.51 6.20 -7.40
C VAL A 171 -8.99 6.07 -5.97
N LEU A 172 -8.24 7.06 -5.54
CA LEU A 172 -7.89 7.24 -4.15
C LEU A 172 -9.16 7.66 -3.40
N SER A 173 -9.66 6.80 -2.52
CA SER A 173 -10.94 6.98 -1.80
C SER A 173 -10.75 7.59 -0.42
N GLY A 174 -9.53 7.54 0.12
CA GLY A 174 -9.22 8.09 1.45
C GLY A 174 -7.74 8.15 1.73
N LEU A 175 -7.38 9.04 2.64
CA LEU A 175 -6.03 9.22 3.16
C LEU A 175 -6.03 8.94 4.66
N SER A 176 -4.89 8.49 5.19
CA SER A 176 -4.67 8.30 6.63
C SER A 176 -5.74 7.44 7.31
N ARG A 177 -6.04 6.27 6.72
CA ARG A 177 -7.04 5.34 7.28
C ARG A 177 -6.43 4.48 8.37
N ASP A 178 -7.13 4.42 9.50
CA ASP A 178 -6.89 3.45 10.57
C ASP A 178 -7.68 2.17 10.26
N ILE A 179 -6.97 1.04 10.28
CA ILE A 179 -7.56 -0.25 9.95
C ILE A 179 -7.44 -1.14 11.18
N PRO A 180 -8.56 -1.54 11.78
CA PRO A 180 -8.55 -2.50 12.89
C PRO A 180 -7.84 -3.79 12.51
N GLY A 181 -6.86 -4.21 13.32
CA GLY A 181 -6.08 -5.43 13.07
C GLY A 181 -4.94 -5.29 12.06
N ALA A 182 -4.70 -4.09 11.53
CA ALA A 182 -3.50 -3.81 10.74
C ALA A 182 -2.23 -3.90 11.61
N PRO A 183 -1.05 -4.09 11.00
CA PRO A 183 0.22 -4.04 11.71
C PRO A 183 0.36 -2.78 12.56
N VAL A 184 0.68 -2.96 13.84
CA VAL A 184 0.65 -1.90 14.87
C VAL A 184 1.46 -0.66 14.49
N GLY A 185 2.56 -0.84 13.75
CA GLY A 185 3.43 0.25 13.34
C GLY A 185 2.86 1.17 12.25
N LEU A 186 1.85 0.72 11.51
CA LEU A 186 1.24 1.52 10.44
C LEU A 186 0.14 2.45 10.93
N GLY A 187 -0.59 2.05 11.99
CA GLY A 187 -1.65 2.87 12.57
C GLY A 187 -2.59 3.46 11.50
N GLN A 188 -2.82 4.77 11.57
CA GLN A 188 -3.71 5.52 10.66
C GLN A 188 -3.05 5.96 9.35
N ALA A 189 -2.16 5.16 8.77
CA ALA A 189 -1.34 5.60 7.63
C ALA A 189 -1.83 5.15 6.27
N PHE A 190 -2.79 4.23 6.18
CA PHE A 190 -3.14 3.61 4.91
C PHE A 190 -3.82 4.57 3.92
N LEU A 191 -3.43 4.42 2.66
CA LEU A 191 -4.19 4.93 1.51
C LEU A 191 -5.36 3.99 1.25
N GLN A 192 -6.56 4.51 1.08
CA GLN A 192 -7.74 3.75 0.70
C GLN A 192 -8.04 3.93 -0.78
N THR A 193 -8.40 2.85 -1.48
CA THR A 193 -8.80 2.86 -2.89
C THR A 193 -9.96 1.91 -3.14
N ASP A 194 -10.74 2.17 -4.17
CA ASP A 194 -11.74 1.26 -4.73
C ASP A 194 -11.19 0.38 -5.86
N ALA A 195 -9.93 0.57 -6.27
CA ALA A 195 -9.23 -0.40 -7.10
C ALA A 195 -9.23 -1.76 -6.38
N ALA A 196 -9.57 -2.83 -7.09
CA ALA A 196 -9.68 -4.15 -6.49
C ALA A 196 -8.31 -4.65 -5.99
N ILE A 197 -8.14 -4.68 -4.67
CA ILE A 197 -6.99 -5.27 -3.99
C ILE A 197 -7.39 -6.65 -3.48
N ASN A 198 -6.71 -7.68 -3.97
CA ASN A 198 -7.02 -9.08 -3.70
C ASN A 198 -5.75 -9.89 -3.45
N PRO A 199 -5.86 -11.11 -2.87
CA PRO A 199 -4.72 -12.02 -2.80
C PRO A 199 -4.05 -12.18 -4.16
N GLY A 200 -2.75 -11.85 -4.20
CA GLY A 200 -1.94 -11.91 -5.41
C GLY A 200 -1.45 -10.55 -5.91
N ASN A 201 -2.15 -9.42 -5.65
CA ASN A 201 -1.55 -8.11 -5.88
C ASN A 201 -0.96 -7.48 -4.61
N SER A 202 -1.11 -8.12 -3.43
CA SER A 202 -0.41 -7.76 -2.21
C SER A 202 1.10 -7.71 -2.40
N GLY A 203 1.74 -6.67 -1.93
CA GLY A 203 3.15 -6.38 -2.12
C GLY A 203 3.49 -5.73 -3.47
N GLY A 204 2.56 -5.73 -4.43
CA GLY A 204 2.69 -5.02 -5.69
C GLY A 204 2.48 -3.50 -5.54
N PRO A 205 2.82 -2.70 -6.57
CA PRO A 205 2.70 -1.26 -6.53
C PRO A 205 1.26 -0.78 -6.69
N LEU A 206 0.91 0.28 -5.96
CA LEU A 206 -0.17 1.20 -6.30
C LEU A 206 0.46 2.40 -7.01
N LEU A 207 0.03 2.69 -8.23
CA LEU A 207 0.61 3.73 -9.09
C LEU A 207 -0.35 4.90 -9.24
N ASP A 208 0.19 6.10 -9.43
CA ASP A 208 -0.53 7.26 -9.94
C ASP A 208 -0.71 7.20 -11.47
N SER A 209 -1.43 8.17 -12.04
CA SER A 209 -1.63 8.30 -13.49
C SER A 209 -0.35 8.62 -14.29
N SER A 210 0.74 8.97 -13.63
CA SER A 210 2.06 9.16 -14.23
C SER A 210 2.92 7.89 -14.21
N GLY A 211 2.47 6.86 -13.48
CA GLY A 211 3.18 5.58 -13.31
C GLY A 211 4.20 5.59 -12.18
N ASN A 212 4.13 6.56 -11.27
CA ASN A 212 4.95 6.57 -10.06
C ASN A 212 4.29 5.72 -8.97
N VAL A 213 5.07 5.01 -8.20
CA VAL A 213 4.60 4.24 -7.05
C VAL A 213 4.22 5.19 -5.92
N ILE A 214 2.94 5.22 -5.55
CA ILE A 214 2.41 6.00 -4.43
C ILE A 214 2.16 5.15 -3.18
N GLY A 215 2.12 3.82 -3.33
CA GLY A 215 1.95 2.91 -2.22
C GLY A 215 2.27 1.45 -2.56
N ILE A 216 2.28 0.60 -1.53
CA ILE A 216 2.38 -0.85 -1.65
C ILE A 216 1.02 -1.45 -1.33
N ASN A 217 0.42 -2.18 -2.26
CA ASN A 217 -0.87 -2.83 -2.08
C ASN A 217 -0.82 -3.79 -0.88
N ALA A 218 -1.76 -3.66 0.04
CA ALA A 218 -1.89 -4.54 1.20
C ALA A 218 -3.35 -4.99 1.35
N VAL A 219 -3.58 -6.29 1.45
CA VAL A 219 -4.93 -6.83 1.72
C VAL A 219 -5.15 -6.83 3.21
N VAL A 220 -6.02 -5.98 3.72
CA VAL A 220 -6.27 -5.85 5.17
C VAL A 220 -7.75 -6.05 5.55
N ALA A 221 -8.72 -5.72 4.69
CA ALA A 221 -10.13 -5.83 5.04
C ALA A 221 -10.70 -7.22 4.71
N ARG A 222 -11.18 -7.94 5.74
CA ARG A 222 -11.87 -9.22 5.55
C ARG A 222 -13.34 -9.06 5.12
N ASP A 223 -13.98 -7.92 5.41
CA ASP A 223 -15.44 -7.76 5.32
C ASP A 223 -15.88 -6.56 4.45
N GLY A 224 -14.98 -5.88 3.73
CA GLY A 224 -15.31 -4.72 2.89
C GLY A 224 -15.26 -5.04 1.40
N GLN A 225 -16.39 -4.95 0.69
CA GLN A 225 -16.40 -5.00 -0.77
C GLN A 225 -15.92 -3.65 -1.33
N ASN A 226 -15.03 -3.68 -2.32
CA ASN A 226 -14.47 -2.50 -2.98
C ASN A 226 -13.72 -1.54 -2.04
N ILE A 227 -13.10 -2.08 -0.99
CA ILE A 227 -12.23 -1.31 -0.08
C ILE A 227 -10.86 -1.97 -0.10
N GLY A 228 -9.95 -1.36 -0.83
CA GLY A 228 -8.54 -1.73 -0.89
C GLY A 228 -7.69 -0.75 -0.08
N PHE A 229 -6.54 -1.22 0.39
CA PHE A 229 -5.59 -0.40 1.14
C PHE A 229 -4.18 -0.56 0.59
N ALA A 230 -3.40 0.51 0.74
CA ALA A 230 -1.98 0.49 0.40
C ALA A 230 -1.15 1.24 1.45
N ILE A 231 0.06 0.77 1.68
CA ILE A 231 1.05 1.42 2.55
C ILE A 231 1.65 2.59 1.78
N PRO A 232 1.60 3.83 2.30
CA PRO A 232 2.11 5.01 1.59
C PRO A 232 3.60 4.91 1.29
N ILE A 233 4.00 5.30 0.08
CA ILE A 233 5.40 5.16 -0.36
C ILE A 233 6.36 6.06 0.40
N ASN A 234 5.93 7.25 0.86
CA ASN A 234 6.79 8.14 1.64
C ASN A 234 7.14 7.56 3.02
N PHE A 235 6.23 6.75 3.59
CA PHE A 235 6.55 5.99 4.79
C PHE A 235 7.67 4.96 4.50
N VAL A 236 7.54 4.21 3.41
CA VAL A 236 8.55 3.23 2.99
C VAL A 236 9.91 3.89 2.73
N LYS A 237 9.93 5.05 2.05
CA LYS A 237 11.16 5.83 1.81
C LYS A 237 11.89 6.21 3.10
N LYS A 238 11.16 6.47 4.19
CA LYS A 238 11.79 6.82 5.48
C LYS A 238 12.52 5.64 6.11
N ILE A 239 12.01 4.42 5.96
CA ILE A 239 12.60 3.22 6.56
C ILE A 239 13.60 2.51 5.64
N LEU A 240 13.56 2.78 4.34
CA LEU A 240 14.39 2.10 3.35
C LEU A 240 15.90 2.18 3.62
N PRO A 241 16.48 3.33 4.03
CA PRO A 241 17.90 3.43 4.37
C PRO A 241 18.31 2.47 5.51
N GLU A 242 17.47 2.32 6.54
CA GLU A 242 17.74 1.40 7.65
C GLU A 242 17.61 -0.06 7.20
N LEU A 243 16.60 -0.40 6.39
CA LEU A 243 16.45 -1.74 5.83
C LEU A 243 17.67 -2.14 4.99
N ILE A 244 18.22 -1.23 4.19
CA ILE A 244 19.40 -1.50 3.35
C ILE A 244 20.65 -1.64 4.19
N SER A 245 20.84 -0.79 5.20
CA SER A 245 22.10 -0.73 5.97
C SER A 245 22.16 -1.70 7.15
N MET A 246 21.02 -1.94 7.82
CA MET A 246 20.95 -2.73 9.06
C MET A 246 20.11 -4.01 8.92
N GLY A 247 19.33 -4.15 7.86
CA GLY A 247 18.43 -5.29 7.66
C GLY A 247 17.13 -5.22 8.47
N HIS A 248 16.95 -4.22 9.29
CA HIS A 248 15.74 -4.02 10.11
C HIS A 248 15.57 -2.54 10.43
N VAL A 249 14.38 -2.18 10.95
CA VAL A 249 14.06 -0.83 11.39
C VAL A 249 14.08 -0.78 12.92
N TYR A 250 14.77 0.21 13.46
CA TYR A 250 14.80 0.42 14.89
C TYR A 250 13.43 0.85 15.42
N GLN A 251 12.87 0.08 16.32
CA GLN A 251 11.61 0.34 16.99
C GLN A 251 11.83 0.27 18.51
N PRO A 252 11.96 1.43 19.17
CA PRO A 252 12.20 1.45 20.61
C PRO A 252 10.97 0.97 21.38
N ALA A 253 11.14 0.02 22.27
CA ALA A 253 10.13 -0.38 23.24
C ALA A 253 10.08 0.67 24.35
N LEU A 254 9.16 1.62 24.25
CA LEU A 254 9.04 2.71 25.22
C LEU A 254 8.41 2.24 26.53
N GLY A 255 7.66 1.14 26.52
CA GLY A 255 7.06 0.51 27.69
C GLY A 255 5.82 1.23 28.21
N PHE A 256 5.01 1.77 27.32
CA PHE A 256 3.67 2.26 27.66
C PHE A 256 2.67 1.94 26.54
N SER A 257 1.39 1.88 26.91
CA SER A 257 0.28 1.85 25.96
C SER A 257 -0.56 3.11 26.10
N ALA A 258 -1.16 3.56 25.00
CA ALA A 258 -1.99 4.74 24.97
C ALA A 258 -3.07 4.64 23.90
N LEU A 259 -4.23 5.26 24.18
CA LEU A 259 -5.35 5.33 23.25
C LEU A 259 -5.55 6.77 22.76
N PRO A 260 -5.92 6.99 21.50
CA PRO A 260 -6.30 8.30 21.03
C PRO A 260 -7.57 8.77 21.74
N ILE A 261 -7.66 10.06 22.02
CA ILE A 261 -8.89 10.67 22.54
C ILE A 261 -9.85 10.82 21.36
N PRO A 262 -11.03 10.13 21.37
CA PRO A 262 -11.98 10.26 20.27
C PRO A 262 -12.49 11.71 20.15
N PRO A 263 -12.76 12.20 18.92
CA PRO A 263 -13.33 13.51 18.69
C PRO A 263 -14.60 13.75 19.53
N GLY A 264 -14.70 14.89 20.22
CA GLY A 264 -15.84 15.25 21.05
C GLY A 264 -15.93 14.53 22.40
N MET A 265 -15.06 13.56 22.69
CA MET A 265 -15.12 12.76 23.91
C MET A 265 -14.34 13.35 25.09
N ALA A 266 -13.45 14.29 24.84
CA ALA A 266 -12.61 14.89 25.89
C ALA A 266 -13.43 15.42 27.09
N THR A 267 -14.53 16.12 26.82
CA THR A 267 -15.41 16.67 27.87
C THR A 267 -16.10 15.57 28.67
N LEU A 268 -16.60 14.51 28.01
CA LEU A 268 -17.22 13.37 28.68
C LEU A 268 -16.23 12.60 29.55
N LEU A 269 -14.98 12.53 29.12
CA LEU A 269 -13.90 11.89 29.86
C LEU A 269 -13.32 12.80 30.98
N GLY A 270 -13.78 14.06 31.07
CA GLY A 270 -13.28 15.03 32.04
C GLY A 270 -11.83 15.46 31.80
N LEU A 271 -11.39 15.43 30.50
CA LEU A 271 -10.04 15.80 30.11
C LEU A 271 -9.94 17.31 29.86
N SER A 272 -8.82 17.90 30.21
CA SER A 272 -8.52 19.32 29.99
C SER A 272 -7.96 19.61 28.58
N VAL A 273 -7.81 18.59 27.75
CA VAL A 273 -7.34 18.69 26.37
C VAL A 273 -8.28 17.95 25.44
N HIS A 274 -8.41 18.43 24.20
CA HIS A 274 -9.37 17.91 23.23
C HIS A 274 -8.79 16.81 22.33
N SER A 275 -7.47 16.63 22.28
CA SER A 275 -6.77 15.65 21.47
C SER A 275 -5.47 15.21 22.12
N GLY A 276 -4.98 14.05 21.74
CA GLY A 276 -3.76 13.46 22.26
C GLY A 276 -3.92 11.96 22.51
N LEU A 277 -2.90 11.37 23.09
CA LEU A 277 -2.87 9.95 23.47
C LEU A 277 -3.03 9.83 24.98
N LEU A 278 -4.14 9.29 25.42
CA LEU A 278 -4.41 9.00 26.84
C LEU A 278 -3.64 7.74 27.24
N VAL A 279 -2.68 7.89 28.15
CA VAL A 279 -1.82 6.81 28.63
C VAL A 279 -2.67 5.81 29.42
N GLN A 280 -2.66 4.55 28.99
CA GLN A 280 -3.44 3.46 29.58
C GLN A 280 -2.63 2.64 30.57
N GLU A 281 -1.38 2.31 30.19
CA GLU A 281 -0.46 1.51 31.01
C GLU A 281 0.94 2.05 30.87
N VAL A 282 1.74 1.89 31.93
CA VAL A 282 3.18 2.17 31.91
C VAL A 282 3.87 1.02 32.66
N ALA A 283 4.75 0.32 31.94
CA ALA A 283 5.51 -0.76 32.54
C ALA A 283 6.55 -0.23 33.53
N GLU A 284 6.63 -0.84 34.69
CA GLU A 284 7.63 -0.47 35.71
C GLU A 284 9.05 -0.69 35.17
N GLY A 285 9.96 0.24 35.47
CA GLY A 285 11.34 0.18 34.99
C GLY A 285 11.53 0.44 33.50
N SER A 286 10.45 0.65 32.75
CA SER A 286 10.53 1.01 31.32
C SER A 286 11.07 2.43 31.10
N PRO A 287 11.56 2.74 29.88
CA PRO A 287 11.97 4.10 29.52
C PRO A 287 10.90 5.15 29.82
N ALA A 288 9.63 4.87 29.57
CA ALA A 288 8.52 5.75 29.87
C ALA A 288 8.29 5.91 31.38
N GLY A 289 8.38 4.83 32.15
CA GLY A 289 8.28 4.84 33.61
C GLY A 289 9.41 5.62 34.26
N ILE A 290 10.65 5.39 33.81
CA ILE A 290 11.85 6.13 34.27
C ILE A 290 11.72 7.63 33.95
N ALA A 291 11.18 7.99 32.78
CA ALA A 291 10.90 9.39 32.41
C ALA A 291 9.78 10.03 33.24
N GLY A 292 9.07 9.24 34.03
CA GLY A 292 8.00 9.72 34.91
C GLY A 292 6.63 9.83 34.25
N LEU A 293 6.41 9.13 33.10
CA LEU A 293 5.08 8.98 32.51
C LEU A 293 4.17 8.18 33.45
N ARG A 294 2.89 8.52 33.53
CA ARG A 294 1.95 7.90 34.46
C ARG A 294 0.68 7.42 33.76
N ALA A 295 0.28 6.22 34.04
CA ALA A 295 -1.04 5.70 33.73
C ALA A 295 -2.07 6.20 34.75
N GLY A 296 -3.34 6.09 34.40
CA GLY A 296 -4.44 6.35 35.32
C GLY A 296 -4.80 5.11 36.16
N GLY A 297 -5.90 5.23 36.92
CA GLY A 297 -6.40 4.13 37.76
C GLY A 297 -7.91 3.92 37.63
N ARG A 298 -8.65 4.82 36.95
CA ARG A 298 -10.11 4.73 36.83
C ARG A 298 -10.51 4.19 35.45
N MET A 299 -11.03 2.96 35.43
CA MET A 299 -11.51 2.32 34.21
C MET A 299 -12.93 2.79 33.88
N ILE A 300 -13.16 3.16 32.63
CA ILE A 300 -14.48 3.50 32.08
C ILE A 300 -14.68 2.70 30.80
N PRO A 301 -15.65 1.75 30.77
CA PRO A 301 -16.03 1.08 29.54
C PRO A 301 -16.82 2.05 28.66
N MET A 302 -16.47 2.10 27.36
CA MET A 302 -17.11 2.93 26.38
C MET A 302 -17.12 2.23 25.03
N ASN A 303 -18.29 1.84 24.57
CA ASN A 303 -18.45 0.91 23.46
C ASN A 303 -17.64 -0.38 23.72
N ASP A 304 -16.85 -0.83 22.74
CA ASP A 304 -16.01 -2.02 22.86
C ASP A 304 -14.60 -1.73 23.44
N THR A 305 -14.38 -0.52 23.99
CA THR A 305 -13.06 -0.09 24.50
C THR A 305 -13.17 0.31 25.96
N VAL A 306 -12.19 -0.10 26.77
CA VAL A 306 -12.04 0.35 28.15
C VAL A 306 -10.96 1.42 28.21
N TYR A 307 -11.33 2.63 28.69
CA TYR A 307 -10.40 3.74 28.88
C TYR A 307 -9.96 3.80 30.35
N VAL A 308 -8.66 3.97 30.59
CA VAL A 308 -8.10 4.20 31.92
C VAL A 308 -7.85 5.70 32.10
N LEU A 309 -8.65 6.34 32.94
CA LEU A 309 -8.60 7.78 33.19
C LEU A 309 -7.76 8.14 34.40
N GLY A 310 -7.30 9.40 34.45
CA GLY A 310 -6.50 9.96 35.55
C GLY A 310 -5.00 9.89 35.32
N GLY A 311 -4.58 9.30 34.21
CA GLY A 311 -3.20 9.30 33.71
C GLY A 311 -2.85 10.52 32.88
N ASP A 312 -1.66 10.51 32.32
CA ASP A 312 -1.16 11.54 31.42
C ASP A 312 -1.88 11.49 30.08
N VAL A 313 -2.03 12.64 29.45
CA VAL A 313 -2.35 12.74 28.04
C VAL A 313 -1.11 13.26 27.30
N LEU A 314 -0.51 12.41 26.46
CA LEU A 314 0.59 12.79 25.58
C LEU A 314 0.04 13.64 24.43
N THR A 315 0.50 14.89 24.34
CA THR A 315 0.02 15.86 23.34
C THR A 315 1.05 16.24 22.30
N ALA A 316 2.35 16.06 22.60
CA ALA A 316 3.41 16.34 21.63
C ALA A 316 4.68 15.52 21.93
N VAL A 317 5.46 15.27 20.89
CA VAL A 317 6.82 14.71 20.95
C VAL A 317 7.75 15.68 20.24
N ASN A 318 8.84 16.09 20.92
CA ASN A 318 9.79 17.09 20.42
C ASN A 318 9.10 18.35 19.86
N GLY A 319 8.04 18.82 20.55
CA GLY A 319 7.25 20.00 20.19
C GLY A 319 6.26 19.80 19.04
N LYS A 320 6.21 18.65 18.41
CA LYS A 320 5.25 18.33 17.35
C LYS A 320 4.04 17.60 17.95
N SER A 321 2.84 17.99 17.53
CA SER A 321 1.58 17.40 18.03
C SER A 321 1.50 15.91 17.74
N VAL A 322 0.98 15.15 18.70
CA VAL A 322 0.68 13.72 18.59
C VAL A 322 -0.78 13.50 18.95
N THR A 323 -1.54 12.94 18.02
CA THR A 323 -2.97 12.68 18.17
C THR A 323 -3.32 11.20 17.97
N SER A 324 -2.41 10.45 17.38
CA SER A 324 -2.57 9.03 17.07
C SER A 324 -1.30 8.22 17.43
N PRO A 325 -1.40 6.91 17.66
CA PRO A 325 -0.24 6.03 17.79
C PRO A 325 0.68 6.08 16.57
N HIS A 326 0.11 6.29 15.37
CA HIS A 326 0.88 6.46 14.14
C HIS A 326 1.81 7.67 14.20
N ASP A 327 1.34 8.83 14.70
CA ASP A 327 2.19 10.02 14.86
C ASP A 327 3.42 9.70 15.70
N LEU A 328 3.21 9.00 16.84
CA LEU A 328 4.32 8.56 17.68
C LEU A 328 5.30 7.66 16.93
N THR A 329 4.79 6.67 16.19
CA THR A 329 5.62 5.78 15.37
C THR A 329 6.44 6.56 14.35
N VAL A 330 5.82 7.48 13.60
CA VAL A 330 6.51 8.31 12.60
C VAL A 330 7.60 9.19 13.23
N PHE A 331 7.38 9.69 14.45
CA PHE A 331 8.41 10.46 15.18
C PHE A 331 9.61 9.62 15.58
N LEU A 332 9.39 8.35 15.86
CA LEU A 332 10.45 7.44 16.28
C LEU A 332 11.25 6.87 15.10
N LEU A 333 10.71 6.96 13.87
CA LEU A 333 11.46 6.54 12.67
C LEU A 333 12.73 7.38 12.49
N GLY A 334 13.84 6.70 12.26
CA GLY A 334 15.16 7.32 12.12
C GLY A 334 15.83 7.73 13.44
N SER A 335 15.17 7.50 14.58
CA SER A 335 15.80 7.65 15.91
C SER A 335 16.81 6.54 16.15
N LYS A 336 17.71 6.77 17.09
CA LYS A 336 18.78 5.83 17.46
C LYS A 336 18.72 5.47 18.95
N PRO A 337 19.21 4.31 19.35
CA PRO A 337 19.45 4.01 20.75
C PRO A 337 20.22 5.13 21.45
N GLY A 338 19.73 5.54 22.62
CA GLY A 338 20.30 6.63 23.41
C GLY A 338 19.82 8.02 23.06
N ASP A 339 19.08 8.21 21.97
CA ASP A 339 18.46 9.51 21.66
C ASP A 339 17.51 9.94 22.79
N ARG A 340 17.49 11.24 23.06
CA ARG A 340 16.60 11.83 24.06
C ARG A 340 15.43 12.51 23.35
N ILE A 341 14.23 12.08 23.68
CA ILE A 341 12.99 12.67 23.16
C ILE A 341 12.26 13.41 24.29
N GLN A 342 11.63 14.53 23.93
CA GLN A 342 10.81 15.31 24.85
C GLN A 342 9.34 14.92 24.63
N LEU A 343 8.70 14.42 25.69
CA LEU A 343 7.28 14.15 25.71
C LEU A 343 6.56 15.31 26.39
N THR A 344 5.66 15.99 25.70
CA THR A 344 4.76 16.98 26.32
C THR A 344 3.49 16.28 26.73
N VAL A 345 3.24 16.24 28.02
CA VAL A 345 2.04 15.60 28.59
C VAL A 345 1.19 16.62 29.37
N VAL A 346 -0.09 16.32 29.50
CA VAL A 346 -1.01 17.03 30.38
C VAL A 346 -1.42 16.08 31.49
N ARG A 347 -1.16 16.50 32.76
CA ARG A 347 -1.45 15.75 33.98
C ARG A 347 -2.24 16.62 34.92
N GLY A 348 -3.47 16.24 35.27
CA GLY A 348 -4.32 17.03 36.16
C GLY A 348 -4.57 18.46 35.68
N GLY A 349 -4.60 18.70 34.38
CA GLY A 349 -4.77 20.02 33.77
C GLY A 349 -3.46 20.79 33.53
N GLU A 350 -2.35 20.36 34.09
CA GLU A 350 -1.05 21.03 33.94
C GLU A 350 -0.22 20.40 32.81
N ARG A 351 0.39 21.25 31.98
CA ARG A 351 1.35 20.81 30.97
C ARG A 351 2.71 20.53 31.58
N ARG A 352 3.29 19.40 31.29
CA ARG A 352 4.62 18.96 31.74
C ARG A 352 5.45 18.45 30.59
N THR A 353 6.76 18.64 30.67
CA THR A 353 7.72 18.07 29.73
C THR A 353 8.50 16.98 30.45
N LEU A 354 8.47 15.78 29.89
CA LEU A 354 9.26 14.64 30.35
C LEU A 354 10.35 14.37 29.32
N VAL A 355 11.52 13.96 29.75
CA VAL A 355 12.62 13.56 28.86
C VAL A 355 12.78 12.05 28.95
N LEU A 356 12.58 11.37 27.84
CA LEU A 356 12.73 9.93 27.70
C LEU A 356 13.97 9.63 26.88
N THR A 357 14.83 8.73 27.37
CA THR A 357 15.97 8.21 26.61
C THR A 357 15.55 6.92 25.92
N LEU A 358 15.78 6.83 24.62
CA LEU A 358 15.41 5.65 23.83
C LEU A 358 16.29 4.45 24.24
N PRO A 359 15.69 3.27 24.47
CA PRO A 359 16.41 2.09 24.94
C PRO A 359 17.36 1.54 23.86
N PRO A 360 18.33 0.69 24.24
CA PRO A 360 19.09 -0.09 23.27
C PRO A 360 18.14 -1.01 22.48
N MET A 361 18.62 -1.47 21.30
CA MET A 361 17.94 -2.51 20.56
C MET A 361 17.94 -3.81 21.38
N HIS A 362 16.78 -4.41 21.57
CA HIS A 362 16.68 -5.78 22.06
C HIS A 362 16.49 -6.68 20.84
N PHE A 363 17.44 -7.56 20.61
CA PHE A 363 17.42 -8.59 19.57
C PHE A 363 16.66 -9.84 20.05
#